data_1b5e0f4e47dc321718d555a697739ee4
#
_entry.id   1b5e0f4e47dc321718d555a697739ee4
#
_cell.length_a   1.000
_cell.length_b   1.000
_cell.length_c   1.000
_cell.angle_alpha   90.00
_cell.angle_beta   90.00
_cell.angle_gamma   90.00
#
_symmetry.space_group_name_H-M   'P 1'
#
loop_
_entity.id
_entity.type
_entity.pdbx_description
1 polymer ?
#
loop_
_entity_poly.entity_id
_entity_poly.type
_entity_poly.pdbx_seq_one_letter_code
_entity_poly.pdbx_strand_id
1 'polypeptide(L)'
;GGAWQDDHAGGSDAGSAYVFVRSGTSWSQQQKLTASDAAPGDNFGLALAIDGETLLVGAPFHEDGGFTDAGAAYAFVRSGTAWSEQQQLNASDAAGSDWFGYSLALVGDRALVGVPNDDIVEPNAGSARLFARSGTTWSEQGTATASDGSQGDAYGTSAALSIDSGLVGAFTDDLPPGGGSAGSAYVLRLEPGTPVSY
;
A
#
# COMPACT_ATOMS: atom_id res chain seq x y z
N GLY A 1 2.74 -14.00 5.23
CA GLY A 1 2.04 -13.39 6.38
C GLY A 1 2.79 -12.20 6.92
N GLY A 2 2.06 -11.17 7.34
CA GLY A 2 2.63 -9.99 7.99
C GLY A 2 2.65 -10.14 9.51
N ALA A 3 3.63 -9.53 10.16
CA ALA A 3 3.80 -9.41 11.61
C ALA A 3 4.24 -7.97 11.92
N TRP A 4 3.30 -7.06 11.76
CA TRP A 4 3.55 -5.62 11.80
C TRP A 4 4.02 -5.08 13.18
N GLN A 5 3.82 -5.84 14.25
CA GLN A 5 4.33 -5.53 15.59
C GLN A 5 5.54 -6.38 15.99
N ASP A 6 6.24 -6.96 15.02
CA ASP A 6 7.42 -7.77 15.32
C ASP A 6 8.62 -6.89 15.73
N ASP A 7 9.16 -7.17 16.90
CA ASP A 7 10.37 -6.50 17.40
C ASP A 7 11.61 -7.17 16.85
N HIS A 8 12.49 -6.40 16.22
CA HIS A 8 13.77 -6.89 15.70
C HIS A 8 14.86 -5.81 15.77
N ALA A 9 15.95 -5.98 15.02
CA ALA A 9 17.08 -5.01 15.04
C ALA A 9 16.69 -3.58 14.64
N GLY A 10 15.57 -3.39 13.92
CA GLY A 10 15.00 -2.08 13.59
C GLY A 10 14.31 -1.38 14.77
N GLY A 11 13.93 -2.12 15.81
CA GLY A 11 13.28 -1.57 17.00
C GLY A 11 11.96 -2.24 17.35
N SER A 12 11.27 -1.69 18.37
CA SER A 12 9.92 -2.13 18.74
C SER A 12 8.91 -1.77 17.64
N ASP A 13 7.99 -2.69 17.35
CA ASP A 13 6.95 -2.53 16.33
C ASP A 13 7.49 -2.10 14.95
N ALA A 14 8.78 -2.39 14.65
CA ALA A 14 9.35 -2.13 13.33
C ALA A 14 8.70 -3.00 12.26
N GLY A 15 8.25 -4.19 12.63
CA GLY A 15 7.47 -5.09 11.81
C GLY A 15 8.29 -5.99 10.88
N SER A 16 7.65 -7.05 10.42
CA SER A 16 8.24 -7.98 9.46
C SER A 16 7.19 -8.67 8.59
N ALA A 17 7.63 -9.25 7.48
CA ALA A 17 6.82 -10.09 6.61
C ALA A 17 7.48 -11.48 6.45
N TYR A 18 6.67 -12.51 6.34
CA TYR A 18 7.15 -13.89 6.22
C TYR A 18 6.64 -14.52 4.94
N VAL A 19 7.56 -15.03 4.15
CA VAL A 19 7.25 -15.81 2.95
C VAL A 19 7.22 -17.29 3.30
N PHE A 20 6.14 -17.96 2.89
CA PHE A 20 5.97 -19.41 3.04
C PHE A 20 5.83 -20.06 1.67
N VAL A 21 6.39 -21.23 1.52
CA VAL A 21 6.21 -22.07 0.33
C VAL A 21 5.45 -23.35 0.68
N ARG A 22 4.60 -23.78 -0.24
CA ARG A 22 3.81 -25.01 -0.10
C ARG A 22 4.45 -26.15 -0.86
N SER A 23 4.58 -27.31 -0.21
CA SER A 23 4.95 -28.57 -0.83
C SER A 23 3.92 -29.63 -0.43
N GLY A 24 3.11 -30.09 -1.39
CA GLY A 24 1.97 -30.96 -1.09
C GLY A 24 0.96 -30.30 -0.17
N THR A 25 0.79 -30.83 1.04
CA THR A 25 -0.10 -30.30 2.10
C THR A 25 0.63 -29.50 3.17
N SER A 26 1.96 -29.40 3.11
CA SER A 26 2.78 -28.74 4.12
C SER A 26 3.24 -27.36 3.67
N TRP A 27 3.26 -26.39 4.61
CA TRP A 27 3.83 -25.07 4.42
C TRP A 27 5.12 -24.97 5.22
N SER A 28 6.16 -24.40 4.63
CA SER A 28 7.42 -24.09 5.31
C SER A 28 7.79 -22.63 5.09
N GLN A 29 8.32 -21.99 6.14
CA GLN A 29 8.84 -20.64 6.02
C GLN A 29 10.07 -20.66 5.10
N GLN A 30 10.05 -19.82 4.07
CA GLN A 30 11.16 -19.64 3.15
C GLN A 30 12.09 -18.51 3.61
N GLN A 31 11.50 -17.34 3.97
CA GLN A 31 12.26 -16.17 4.35
C GLN A 31 11.45 -15.25 5.26
N LYS A 32 12.13 -14.58 6.19
CA LYS A 32 11.66 -13.37 6.89
C LYS A 32 12.19 -12.16 6.16
N LEU A 33 11.33 -11.16 5.93
CA LEU A 33 11.64 -9.89 5.28
C LEU A 33 11.45 -8.75 6.29
N THR A 34 12.35 -7.78 6.22
CA THR A 34 12.28 -6.51 6.94
C THR A 34 12.63 -5.39 5.97
N ALA A 35 12.20 -4.17 6.23
CA ALA A 35 12.67 -3.02 5.48
C ALA A 35 14.18 -2.79 5.69
N SER A 36 14.87 -2.31 4.67
CA SER A 36 16.32 -2.03 4.75
C SER A 36 16.64 -0.86 5.68
N ASP A 37 15.67 0.03 5.89
CA ASP A 37 15.71 1.23 6.74
C ASP A 37 14.76 1.15 7.95
N ALA A 38 14.34 -0.07 8.34
CA ALA A 38 13.39 -0.31 9.41
C ALA A 38 13.70 0.50 10.68
N ALA A 39 12.69 1.21 11.18
CA ALA A 39 12.74 2.00 12.40
C ALA A 39 11.60 1.62 13.38
N PRO A 40 11.70 1.99 14.66
CA PRO A 40 10.68 1.68 15.64
C PRO A 40 9.33 2.31 15.26
N GLY A 41 8.27 1.52 15.26
CA GLY A 41 6.92 1.98 14.99
C GLY A 41 6.48 1.97 13.52
N ASP A 42 7.36 1.63 12.57
CA ASP A 42 7.04 1.62 11.13
C ASP A 42 5.89 0.68 10.75
N ASN A 43 5.70 -0.38 11.53
CA ASN A 43 4.69 -1.41 11.31
C ASN A 43 4.78 -2.08 9.92
N PHE A 44 6.00 -2.31 9.43
CA PHE A 44 6.25 -3.04 8.19
C PHE A 44 5.56 -4.42 8.22
N GLY A 45 4.80 -4.73 7.20
CA GLY A 45 4.00 -5.97 7.14
C GLY A 45 2.53 -5.79 7.50
N LEU A 46 2.05 -4.55 7.72
CA LEU A 46 0.63 -4.27 7.96
C LEU A 46 -0.20 -4.66 6.72
N ALA A 47 0.25 -4.29 5.54
CA ALA A 47 -0.36 -4.66 4.26
C ALA A 47 0.61 -5.49 3.42
N LEU A 48 0.08 -6.45 2.66
CA LEU A 48 0.84 -7.35 1.80
C LEU A 48 0.10 -7.58 0.49
N ALA A 49 0.80 -7.52 -0.63
CA ALA A 49 0.30 -7.97 -1.93
C ALA A 49 1.39 -8.78 -2.64
N ILE A 50 1.01 -9.88 -3.29
CA ILE A 50 1.95 -10.75 -4.01
C ILE A 50 1.36 -11.17 -5.34
N ASP A 51 2.15 -11.06 -6.39
CA ASP A 51 1.86 -11.62 -7.71
C ASP A 51 3.15 -12.18 -8.33
N GLY A 52 3.15 -13.47 -8.60
CA GLY A 52 4.31 -14.19 -9.15
C GLY A 52 5.57 -14.04 -8.29
N GLU A 53 6.59 -13.43 -8.86
CA GLU A 53 7.91 -13.22 -8.24
C GLU A 53 8.04 -11.80 -7.64
N THR A 54 6.94 -11.07 -7.47
CA THR A 54 6.91 -9.73 -6.89
C THR A 54 6.03 -9.71 -5.65
N LEU A 55 6.50 -9.03 -4.61
CA LEU A 55 5.78 -8.82 -3.34
C LEU A 55 5.86 -7.34 -2.98
N LEU A 56 4.76 -6.76 -2.53
CA LEU A 56 4.72 -5.45 -1.89
C LEU A 56 4.42 -5.62 -0.40
N VAL A 57 5.08 -4.81 0.41
CA VAL A 57 4.89 -4.77 1.88
C VAL A 57 4.71 -3.33 2.30
N GLY A 58 3.63 -3.02 3.01
CA GLY A 58 3.33 -1.69 3.53
C GLY A 58 3.89 -1.48 4.93
N ALA A 59 4.35 -0.26 5.17
CA ALA A 59 4.79 0.27 6.45
C ALA A 59 4.17 1.68 6.63
N PRO A 60 2.88 1.77 6.99
CA PRO A 60 2.14 3.04 6.92
C PRO A 60 2.57 4.08 7.95
N PHE A 61 3.32 3.69 8.97
CA PHE A 61 3.82 4.63 9.99
C PHE A 61 5.32 4.94 9.82
N HIS A 62 5.91 4.57 8.68
CA HIS A 62 7.28 4.92 8.34
C HIS A 62 7.44 6.45 8.21
N GLU A 63 8.55 6.98 8.77
CA GLU A 63 8.91 8.39 8.61
C GLU A 63 9.60 8.60 7.26
N ASP A 64 9.00 9.36 6.35
CA ASP A 64 9.59 9.70 5.06
C ASP A 64 9.92 11.19 4.95
N GLY A 65 11.14 11.52 4.50
CA GLY A 65 11.55 12.91 4.26
C GLY A 65 11.48 13.83 5.49
N GLY A 66 11.36 13.29 6.71
CA GLY A 66 11.15 14.02 7.96
C GLY A 66 9.67 14.24 8.30
N PHE A 67 8.77 13.64 7.58
CA PHE A 67 7.33 13.60 7.88
C PHE A 67 6.99 12.37 8.69
N THR A 68 6.50 12.56 9.91
CA THR A 68 6.06 11.48 10.81
C THR A 68 4.86 10.77 10.21
N ASP A 69 4.89 9.42 10.20
CA ASP A 69 3.80 8.57 9.71
C ASP A 69 3.33 8.90 8.27
N ALA A 70 4.24 9.41 7.42
CA ALA A 70 3.92 9.62 6.01
C ALA A 70 3.65 8.28 5.30
N GLY A 71 4.35 7.24 5.74
CA GLY A 71 4.22 5.88 5.26
C GLY A 71 5.09 5.55 4.06
N ALA A 72 5.34 4.25 3.89
CA ALA A 72 6.08 3.69 2.76
C ALA A 72 5.50 2.34 2.33
N ALA A 73 5.83 1.91 1.11
CA ALA A 73 5.65 0.54 0.65
C ALA A 73 6.95 0.05 0.02
N TYR A 74 7.27 -1.22 0.23
CA TYR A 74 8.52 -1.81 -0.22
C TYR A 74 8.24 -2.91 -1.24
N ALA A 75 8.87 -2.80 -2.40
CA ALA A 75 8.81 -3.80 -3.45
C ALA A 75 9.96 -4.79 -3.26
N PHE A 76 9.64 -6.07 -3.23
CA PHE A 76 10.58 -7.18 -3.21
C PHE A 76 10.43 -8.02 -4.46
N VAL A 77 11.55 -8.54 -4.94
CA VAL A 77 11.59 -9.48 -6.06
C VAL A 77 12.27 -10.79 -5.67
N ARG A 78 11.79 -11.88 -6.23
CA ARG A 78 12.30 -13.21 -5.98
C ARG A 78 13.28 -13.64 -7.06
N SER A 79 14.40 -14.22 -6.63
CA SER A 79 15.34 -14.93 -7.49
C SER A 79 15.64 -16.31 -6.89
N GLY A 80 15.16 -17.37 -7.53
CA GLY A 80 15.24 -18.71 -6.97
C GLY A 80 14.44 -18.85 -5.67
N THR A 81 15.14 -19.01 -4.54
CA THR A 81 14.50 -19.10 -3.21
C THR A 81 14.67 -17.84 -2.37
N ALA A 82 15.40 -16.83 -2.86
CA ALA A 82 15.72 -15.62 -2.13
C ALA A 82 14.84 -14.45 -2.61
N TRP A 83 14.34 -13.66 -1.68
CA TRP A 83 13.67 -12.39 -1.91
C TRP A 83 14.61 -11.25 -1.52
N SER A 84 14.69 -10.25 -2.36
CA SER A 84 15.48 -9.04 -2.11
C SER A 84 14.63 -7.80 -2.33
N GLU A 85 14.83 -6.80 -1.49
CA GLU A 85 14.23 -5.49 -1.67
C GLU A 85 14.71 -4.88 -2.99
N GLN A 86 13.78 -4.42 -3.81
CA GLN A 86 14.06 -3.80 -5.10
C GLN A 86 13.97 -2.29 -5.01
N GLN A 87 12.94 -1.78 -4.33
CA GLN A 87 12.69 -0.35 -4.22
C GLN A 87 11.72 -0.05 -3.08
N GLN A 88 11.95 1.06 -2.37
CA GLN A 88 10.98 1.74 -1.53
C GLN A 88 10.11 2.64 -2.40
N LEU A 89 8.80 2.63 -2.17
CA LEU A 89 7.80 3.46 -2.83
C LEU A 89 7.21 4.43 -1.82
N ASN A 90 7.13 5.69 -2.22
CA ASN A 90 6.58 6.79 -1.42
C ASN A 90 5.65 7.61 -2.29
N ALA A 91 4.71 8.35 -1.70
CA ALA A 91 3.92 9.32 -2.42
C ALA A 91 4.81 10.50 -2.89
N SER A 92 4.58 11.00 -4.08
CA SER A 92 5.36 12.12 -4.63
C SER A 92 5.12 13.44 -3.89
N ASP A 93 4.03 13.54 -3.12
CA ASP A 93 3.59 14.68 -2.33
C ASP A 93 3.42 14.29 -0.84
N ALA A 94 4.14 13.29 -0.36
CA ALA A 94 4.06 12.76 1.00
C ALA A 94 3.99 13.87 2.07
N ALA A 95 3.06 13.73 3.01
CA ALA A 95 2.92 14.60 4.16
C ALA A 95 2.76 13.78 5.45
N GLY A 96 2.82 14.47 6.61
CA GLY A 96 2.77 13.77 7.90
C GLY A 96 1.39 13.18 8.15
N SER A 97 1.37 11.93 8.60
CA SER A 97 0.17 11.14 8.94
C SER A 97 -0.71 10.75 7.77
N ASP A 98 -0.21 10.74 6.54
CA ASP A 98 -0.93 10.29 5.34
C ASP A 98 -1.18 8.77 5.33
N TRP A 99 -0.25 8.00 5.93
CA TRP A 99 -0.29 6.54 6.01
C TRP A 99 -0.20 5.85 4.64
N PHE A 100 0.69 6.29 3.77
CA PHE A 100 0.97 5.61 2.50
C PHE A 100 1.38 4.13 2.76
N GLY A 101 0.81 3.22 1.98
CA GLY A 101 1.07 1.78 2.17
C GLY A 101 0.11 1.08 3.14
N TYR A 102 -0.95 1.77 3.59
CA TYR A 102 -1.97 1.19 4.48
C TYR A 102 -2.72 0.01 3.83
N SER A 103 -2.99 0.09 2.56
CA SER A 103 -3.52 -1.01 1.76
C SER A 103 -2.75 -1.15 0.44
N LEU A 104 -2.66 -2.38 -0.06
CA LEU A 104 -1.85 -2.73 -1.23
C LEU A 104 -2.60 -3.69 -2.14
N ALA A 105 -2.52 -3.45 -3.44
CA ALA A 105 -2.89 -4.43 -4.46
C ALA A 105 -1.83 -4.47 -5.55
N LEU A 106 -1.60 -5.66 -6.14
CA LEU A 106 -0.54 -5.90 -7.12
C LEU A 106 -1.04 -6.83 -8.22
N VAL A 107 -0.83 -6.45 -9.48
CA VAL A 107 -1.04 -7.31 -10.65
C VAL A 107 0.06 -7.03 -11.67
N GLY A 108 0.94 -7.99 -11.92
CA GLY A 108 2.09 -7.87 -12.81
C GLY A 108 3.00 -6.71 -12.41
N ASP A 109 3.12 -5.75 -13.29
CA ASP A 109 3.93 -4.55 -13.12
C ASP A 109 3.10 -3.32 -12.67
N ARG A 110 1.92 -3.52 -12.10
CA ARG A 110 1.06 -2.46 -11.58
C ARG A 110 0.75 -2.67 -10.12
N ALA A 111 0.82 -1.58 -9.35
CA ALA A 111 0.47 -1.57 -7.94
C ALA A 111 -0.51 -0.45 -7.64
N LEU A 112 -1.46 -0.71 -6.74
CA LEU A 112 -2.35 0.29 -6.17
C LEU A 112 -2.07 0.34 -4.68
N VAL A 113 -1.77 1.55 -4.18
CA VAL A 113 -1.36 1.81 -2.80
C VAL A 113 -2.34 2.77 -2.16
N GLY A 114 -3.00 2.36 -1.10
CA GLY A 114 -3.93 3.20 -0.36
C GLY A 114 -3.23 4.15 0.61
N VAL A 115 -3.78 5.37 0.71
CA VAL A 115 -3.29 6.50 1.54
C VAL A 115 -4.49 7.12 2.26
N PRO A 116 -5.03 6.49 3.31
CA PRO A 116 -6.37 6.82 3.81
C PRO A 116 -6.49 8.18 4.51
N ASN A 117 -5.38 8.77 4.94
CA ASN A 117 -5.41 10.07 5.61
C ASN A 117 -4.87 11.21 4.73
N ASP A 118 -4.69 10.98 3.43
CA ASP A 118 -4.26 12.01 2.50
C ASP A 118 -5.25 13.17 2.45
N ASP A 119 -4.74 14.40 2.47
CA ASP A 119 -5.50 15.65 2.57
C ASP A 119 -5.72 16.33 1.19
N ILE A 120 -5.52 15.64 0.06
CA ILE A 120 -5.60 16.24 -1.29
C ILE A 120 -6.95 16.90 -1.58
N VAL A 121 -8.05 16.26 -1.19
CA VAL A 121 -9.41 16.79 -1.43
C VAL A 121 -9.88 17.58 -0.22
N GLU A 122 -9.93 16.93 0.92
CA GLU A 122 -10.35 17.44 2.23
C GLU A 122 -9.54 16.71 3.31
N PRO A 123 -9.44 17.23 4.55
CA PRO A 123 -8.68 16.57 5.61
C PRO A 123 -9.10 15.11 5.82
N ASN A 124 -8.13 14.18 5.70
CA ASN A 124 -8.34 12.73 5.80
C ASN A 124 -9.43 12.19 4.85
N ALA A 125 -9.68 12.83 3.72
CA ALA A 125 -10.55 12.27 2.69
C ALA A 125 -9.95 11.02 2.06
N GLY A 126 -8.62 10.97 2.02
CA GLY A 126 -7.83 9.85 1.54
C GLY A 126 -7.64 9.81 0.03
N SER A 127 -6.68 9.01 -0.38
CA SER A 127 -6.37 8.75 -1.79
C SER A 127 -5.88 7.32 -2.03
N ALA A 128 -5.68 6.97 -3.30
CA ALA A 128 -4.94 5.78 -3.71
C ALA A 128 -3.98 6.14 -4.85
N ARG A 129 -2.76 5.62 -4.78
CA ARG A 129 -1.68 5.91 -5.73
C ARG A 129 -1.46 4.72 -6.64
N LEU A 130 -1.47 4.97 -7.96
CA LEU A 130 -1.15 3.96 -8.96
C LEU A 130 0.33 4.02 -9.28
N PHE A 131 1.00 2.89 -9.21
CA PHE A 131 2.39 2.72 -9.64
C PHE A 131 2.49 1.75 -10.82
N ALA A 132 3.47 1.98 -11.67
CA ALA A 132 3.86 1.03 -12.71
C ALA A 132 5.37 0.78 -12.67
N ARG A 133 5.76 -0.48 -12.94
CA ARG A 133 7.15 -0.90 -13.01
C ARG A 133 7.61 -1.00 -14.47
N SER A 134 8.80 -0.46 -14.74
CA SER A 134 9.53 -0.66 -16.00
C SER A 134 10.93 -1.17 -15.68
N GLY A 135 11.20 -2.41 -16.04
CA GLY A 135 12.42 -3.11 -15.64
C GLY A 135 12.48 -3.30 -14.13
N THR A 136 13.38 -2.59 -13.45
CA THR A 136 13.53 -2.66 -11.98
C THR A 136 13.00 -1.43 -11.27
N THR A 137 12.46 -0.44 -12.00
CA THR A 137 12.05 0.85 -11.44
C THR A 137 10.53 0.98 -11.41
N TRP A 138 10.00 1.23 -10.23
CA TRP A 138 8.62 1.62 -9.99
C TRP A 138 8.48 3.14 -10.05
N SER A 139 7.46 3.63 -10.71
CA SER A 139 7.14 5.06 -10.77
C SER A 139 5.65 5.29 -10.57
N GLU A 140 5.32 6.34 -9.83
CA GLU A 140 3.94 6.79 -9.66
C GLU A 140 3.37 7.24 -11.01
N GLN A 141 2.15 6.81 -11.33
CA GLN A 141 1.46 7.10 -12.58
C GLN A 141 0.28 8.04 -12.39
N GLY A 142 -0.27 8.09 -11.19
CA GLY A 142 -1.40 8.96 -10.87
C GLY A 142 -2.00 8.67 -9.52
N THR A 143 -2.89 9.58 -9.13
CA THR A 143 -3.61 9.58 -7.86
C THR A 143 -5.10 9.44 -8.12
N ALA A 144 -5.75 8.60 -7.34
CA ALA A 144 -7.20 8.43 -7.31
C ALA A 144 -7.76 8.99 -6.00
N THR A 145 -8.84 9.74 -6.10
CA THR A 145 -9.64 10.22 -4.95
C THR A 145 -11.11 9.87 -5.17
N ALA A 146 -11.91 9.90 -4.12
CA ALA A 146 -13.35 9.78 -4.26
C ALA A 146 -13.91 11.03 -4.99
N SER A 147 -14.85 10.86 -5.92
CA SER A 147 -15.45 11.96 -6.67
C SER A 147 -16.33 12.88 -5.82
N ASP A 148 -16.77 12.39 -4.67
CA ASP A 148 -17.58 13.05 -3.66
C ASP A 148 -16.87 13.10 -2.29
N GLY A 149 -15.54 12.93 -2.29
CA GLY A 149 -14.72 12.83 -1.09
C GLY A 149 -14.90 14.01 -0.14
N SER A 150 -15.11 13.68 1.11
CA SER A 150 -15.34 14.58 2.23
C SER A 150 -14.37 14.33 3.36
N GLN A 151 -14.31 15.23 4.31
CA GLN A 151 -13.43 15.09 5.45
C GLN A 151 -13.66 13.79 6.21
N GLY A 152 -12.61 12.99 6.34
CA GLY A 152 -12.61 11.76 7.14
C GLY A 152 -13.18 10.53 6.45
N ASP A 153 -13.43 10.55 5.14
CA ASP A 153 -13.97 9.41 4.39
C ASP A 153 -12.98 8.24 4.29
N ALA A 154 -11.69 8.55 4.45
CA ALA A 154 -10.61 7.56 4.48
C ALA A 154 -10.56 6.66 3.22
N TYR A 155 -10.70 7.25 2.03
CA TYR A 155 -10.52 6.56 0.76
C TYR A 155 -9.10 5.98 0.69
N GLY A 156 -8.97 4.71 0.31
CA GLY A 156 -7.68 4.03 0.30
C GLY A 156 -7.49 3.06 1.47
N THR A 157 -8.48 2.91 2.37
CA THR A 157 -8.40 1.93 3.46
C THR A 157 -8.35 0.48 2.99
N SER A 158 -8.89 0.20 1.80
CA SER A 158 -8.75 -1.09 1.14
C SER A 158 -8.54 -0.90 -0.35
N ALA A 159 -7.74 -1.79 -0.96
CA ALA A 159 -7.44 -1.77 -2.38
C ALA A 159 -7.50 -3.17 -2.98
N ALA A 160 -8.00 -3.27 -4.20
CA ALA A 160 -7.91 -4.46 -5.03
C ALA A 160 -7.61 -4.04 -6.48
N LEU A 161 -6.93 -4.90 -7.21
CA LEU A 161 -6.47 -4.60 -8.56
C LEU A 161 -6.71 -5.78 -9.49
N SER A 162 -7.15 -5.49 -10.70
CA SER A 162 -7.14 -6.39 -11.83
C SER A 162 -6.31 -5.79 -12.98
N ILE A 163 -6.28 -6.46 -14.14
CA ILE A 163 -5.49 -5.98 -15.28
C ILE A 163 -5.99 -4.64 -15.84
N ASP A 164 -7.29 -4.34 -15.71
CA ASP A 164 -7.98 -3.19 -16.31
C ASP A 164 -8.79 -2.36 -15.31
N SER A 165 -8.83 -2.77 -14.06
CA SER A 165 -9.68 -2.14 -13.05
C SER A 165 -9.04 -2.14 -11.67
N GLY A 166 -9.27 -1.08 -10.90
CA GLY A 166 -9.00 -1.02 -9.47
C GLY A 166 -10.30 -0.89 -8.68
N LEU A 167 -10.30 -1.34 -7.44
CA LEU A 167 -11.35 -1.11 -6.47
C LEU A 167 -10.74 -0.53 -5.21
N VAL A 168 -11.30 0.57 -4.71
CA VAL A 168 -10.82 1.25 -3.51
C VAL A 168 -11.99 1.48 -2.56
N GLY A 169 -11.79 1.17 -1.29
CA GLY A 169 -12.78 1.40 -0.24
C GLY A 169 -12.52 2.67 0.54
N ALA A 170 -13.62 3.31 0.95
CA ALA A 170 -13.70 4.44 1.87
C ALA A 170 -14.65 4.04 3.00
N PHE A 171 -14.13 3.47 4.08
CA PHE A 171 -15.00 2.77 5.06
C PHE A 171 -15.79 3.73 5.97
N THR A 172 -15.39 4.99 6.05
CA THR A 172 -16.05 6.03 6.84
C THR A 172 -16.84 7.03 5.99
N ASP A 173 -16.96 6.79 4.69
CA ASP A 173 -17.72 7.64 3.78
C ASP A 173 -19.17 7.86 4.22
N ASP A 174 -19.59 9.13 4.26
CA ASP A 174 -20.90 9.61 4.67
C ASP A 174 -21.85 9.70 3.47
N LEU A 175 -22.71 8.71 3.28
CA LEU A 175 -23.70 8.75 2.20
C LEU A 175 -24.78 9.84 2.44
N PRO A 176 -25.07 10.72 1.45
CA PRO A 176 -26.16 11.70 1.59
C PRO A 176 -27.55 11.05 1.56
N PRO A 177 -28.60 11.67 2.26
CA PRO A 177 -28.53 12.78 3.17
C PRO A 177 -28.37 12.36 4.65
N GLY A 178 -27.26 12.73 5.30
CA GLY A 178 -27.10 12.65 6.75
C GLY A 178 -26.96 11.24 7.35
N GLY A 179 -26.54 10.30 6.56
CA GLY A 179 -26.37 8.93 6.99
C GLY A 179 -24.98 8.67 7.49
N GLY A 180 -24.44 9.10 8.54
CA GLY A 180 -23.12 8.82 9.14
C GLY A 180 -22.31 7.68 8.47
N SER A 181 -21.08 7.48 8.83
CA SER A 181 -20.09 6.56 8.21
C SER A 181 -20.64 5.22 7.70
N ALA A 182 -21.30 5.23 6.54
CA ALA A 182 -21.91 4.05 5.92
C ALA A 182 -20.90 3.25 5.08
N GLY A 183 -19.86 3.95 4.62
CA GLY A 183 -18.80 3.42 3.77
C GLY A 183 -19.20 3.24 2.31
N SER A 184 -18.23 3.41 1.43
CA SER A 184 -18.37 3.24 -0.03
C SER A 184 -17.21 2.47 -0.64
N ALA A 185 -17.39 2.03 -1.88
CA ALA A 185 -16.35 1.44 -2.69
C ALA A 185 -16.40 2.01 -4.11
N TYR A 186 -15.24 2.37 -4.64
CA TYR A 186 -15.09 3.07 -5.91
C TYR A 186 -14.35 2.19 -6.91
N VAL A 187 -14.88 2.11 -8.13
CA VAL A 187 -14.25 1.36 -9.23
C VAL A 187 -13.45 2.33 -10.09
N LEU A 188 -12.17 2.04 -10.25
CA LEU A 188 -11.25 2.75 -11.13
C LEU A 188 -11.11 2.00 -12.45
N ARG A 189 -11.13 2.69 -13.57
CA ARG A 189 -10.74 2.12 -14.86
C ARG A 189 -9.28 2.43 -15.13
N LEU A 190 -8.52 1.40 -15.48
CA LEU A 190 -7.11 1.50 -15.80
C LEU A 190 -6.92 1.38 -17.31
N GLU A 191 -6.88 2.49 -18.02
CA GLU A 191 -6.64 2.49 -19.46
C GLU A 191 -5.19 2.05 -19.77
N PRO A 192 -4.97 1.24 -20.80
CA PRO A 192 -3.63 0.85 -21.21
C PRO A 192 -2.82 2.06 -21.68
N GLY A 193 -1.78 2.44 -20.92
CA GLY A 193 -0.79 3.45 -21.32
C GLY A 193 -1.18 4.91 -21.12
N THR A 194 -2.27 5.21 -20.40
CA THR A 194 -2.63 6.56 -19.98
C THR A 194 -2.46 6.73 -18.46
N PRO A 195 -2.04 7.92 -17.99
CA PRO A 195 -2.22 8.30 -16.58
C PRO A 195 -3.72 8.25 -16.26
N VAL A 196 -4.06 7.81 -15.05
CA VAL A 196 -5.44 7.73 -14.59
C VAL A 196 -6.07 9.12 -14.68
N SER A 197 -7.03 9.31 -15.58
CA SER A 197 -7.88 10.51 -15.62
C SER A 197 -9.28 10.11 -15.17
N TYR A 198 -9.83 10.85 -14.23
CA TYR A 198 -11.16 10.68 -13.63
C TYR A 198 -12.19 11.53 -14.36
#